data_6f75aae73622c113b7fd6c4beb16b8f2
#
_entry.id   6f75aae73622c113b7fd6c4beb16b8f2
#
_cell.length_a   1.000
_cell.length_b   1.000
_cell.length_c   1.000
_cell.angle_alpha   90.00
_cell.angle_beta   90.00
_cell.angle_gamma   90.00
#
_symmetry.space_group_name_H-M   'P 1'
#
loop_
_entity.id
_entity.type
_entity.pdbx_description
1 polymer ?
#
loop_
_entity_poly.entity_id
_entity_poly.type
_entity_poly.pdbx_seq_one_letter_code
_entity_poly.pdbx_strand_id
1 'polypeptide(L)'
;MLLRITDGTTTLTLSGSGVYLGATYFPASQSGTERIGESVPVILEGTDSAIRAAVQDIQQLLRAAANRNKTLTARYFVEFRPVDSGDIFRAELFGGDANYSQAPAERSLYNTTSTVRVTVTWERAPRWEGPEEELYLSSSSQSERTG
;
A
#
# COMPACT_ATOMS: atom_id res chain seq x y z
N MET A 1 3.93 6.57 11.41
CA MET A 1 3.02 5.72 10.61
C MET A 1 3.77 5.08 9.46
N LEU A 2 3.45 3.85 9.14
CA LEU A 2 4.07 3.13 8.02
C LEU A 2 2.97 2.61 7.10
N LEU A 3 3.15 2.79 5.80
CA LEU A 3 2.28 2.21 4.78
C LEU A 3 3.14 1.67 3.67
N ARG A 4 2.96 0.41 3.31
CA ARG A 4 3.76 -0.22 2.27
C ARG A 4 2.97 -1.35 1.60
N ILE A 5 3.43 -1.73 0.42
CA ILE A 5 2.86 -2.86 -0.32
C ILE A 5 3.96 -3.87 -0.56
N THR A 6 3.61 -5.14 -0.60
CA THR A 6 4.60 -6.20 -0.74
C THR A 6 4.05 -7.37 -1.53
N ASP A 7 4.95 -8.09 -2.19
CA ASP A 7 4.62 -9.37 -2.83
C ASP A 7 5.23 -10.55 -2.06
N GLY A 8 5.73 -10.28 -0.86
CA GLY A 8 6.37 -11.29 -0.04
C GLY A 8 7.88 -11.34 -0.22
N THR A 9 8.39 -10.80 -1.31
CA THR A 9 9.82 -10.73 -1.60
C THR A 9 10.28 -9.29 -1.72
N THR A 10 9.53 -8.49 -2.47
CA THR A 10 9.81 -7.07 -2.69
C THR A 10 8.82 -6.26 -1.89
N THR A 11 9.30 -5.28 -1.15
CA THR A 11 8.46 -4.38 -0.36
C THR A 11 8.72 -2.95 -0.80
N LEU A 12 7.63 -2.24 -1.10
CA LEU A 12 7.70 -0.84 -1.52
C LEU A 12 7.01 0.01 -0.47
N THR A 13 7.79 0.87 0.18
CA THR A 13 7.28 1.74 1.24
C THR A 13 6.75 3.03 0.62
N LEU A 14 5.51 3.36 0.92
CA LEU A 14 4.85 4.56 0.40
C LEU A 14 4.94 5.73 1.36
N SER A 15 5.44 5.51 2.55
CA SER A 15 5.56 6.53 3.60
C SER A 15 7.02 6.73 3.99
N GLY A 16 7.92 6.54 3.05
CA GLY A 16 9.35 6.59 3.33
C GLY A 16 10.04 7.77 2.68
N SER A 17 11.37 7.66 2.62
CA SER A 17 12.21 8.69 2.03
C SER A 17 12.10 8.62 0.51
N GLY A 18 11.82 9.74 -0.13
CA GLY A 18 11.67 9.81 -1.57
C GLY A 18 10.28 9.42 -2.06
N VAL A 19 9.49 8.76 -1.24
CA VAL A 19 8.12 8.38 -1.55
C VAL A 19 7.29 8.71 -0.32
N TYR A 20 6.50 9.77 -0.39
CA TYR A 20 5.78 10.29 0.76
C TYR A 20 4.28 10.20 0.53
N LEU A 21 3.54 10.02 1.62
CA LEU A 21 2.09 10.13 1.52
C LEU A 21 1.70 11.59 1.37
N GLY A 22 0.78 11.83 0.42
CA GLY A 22 0.24 13.18 0.21
C GLY A 22 -0.80 13.56 1.25
N ALA A 23 -1.32 12.58 1.97
CA ALA A 23 -2.28 12.78 3.04
C ALA A 23 -2.16 11.60 4.02
N THR A 24 -2.62 11.79 5.24
CA THR A 24 -2.61 10.71 6.22
C THR A 24 -3.51 9.59 5.72
N TYR A 25 -3.00 8.36 5.79
CA TYR A 25 -3.76 7.19 5.38
C TYR A 25 -4.72 6.76 6.50
N PHE A 26 -5.98 6.66 6.16
CA PHE A 26 -7.00 6.10 7.05
C PHE A 26 -7.65 4.94 6.31
N PRO A 27 -7.52 3.71 6.82
CA PRO A 27 -8.14 2.58 6.15
C PRO A 27 -9.64 2.76 6.04
N ALA A 28 -10.14 2.58 4.83
CA ALA A 28 -11.58 2.59 4.60
C ALA A 28 -12.19 1.35 5.22
N SER A 29 -13.43 1.46 5.65
CA SER A 29 -14.14 0.32 6.18
C SER A 29 -15.53 0.31 5.58
N GLN A 30 -15.99 -0.89 5.19
CA GLN A 30 -17.25 -1.02 4.48
C GLN A 30 -17.83 -2.37 4.80
N SER A 31 -18.96 -2.35 5.46
CA SER A 31 -19.61 -3.56 5.93
C SER A 31 -20.16 -4.38 4.77
N GLY A 32 -19.99 -5.69 4.83
CA GLY A 32 -20.57 -6.59 3.86
C GLY A 32 -19.88 -6.61 2.50
N THR A 33 -18.70 -6.04 2.40
CA THR A 33 -17.97 -5.96 1.13
C THR A 33 -16.81 -6.95 1.15
N GLU A 34 -16.64 -7.69 0.06
CA GLU A 34 -15.53 -8.62 -0.06
C GLU A 34 -14.22 -7.93 -0.36
N ARG A 35 -14.28 -6.79 -1.00
CA ARG A 35 -13.09 -6.01 -1.37
C ARG A 35 -13.34 -4.55 -1.08
N ILE A 36 -12.28 -3.89 -0.68
CA ILE A 36 -12.32 -2.46 -0.43
C ILE A 36 -11.36 -1.79 -1.39
N GLY A 37 -11.86 -0.82 -2.16
CA GLY A 37 -11.04 -0.02 -3.05
C GLY A 37 -10.58 1.24 -2.32
N GLU A 38 -9.31 1.57 -2.46
CA GLU A 38 -8.74 2.75 -1.84
C GLU A 38 -7.88 3.50 -2.83
N SER A 39 -7.85 4.82 -2.70
CA SER A 39 -6.96 5.69 -3.47
C SER A 39 -6.07 6.43 -2.49
N VAL A 40 -4.78 6.38 -2.73
CA VAL A 40 -3.79 6.98 -1.84
C VAL A 40 -2.96 7.98 -2.63
N PRO A 41 -2.97 9.26 -2.24
CA PRO A 41 -2.10 10.23 -2.88
C PRO A 41 -0.67 10.05 -2.39
N VAL A 42 0.27 10.03 -3.32
CA VAL A 42 1.67 9.81 -3.02
C VAL A 42 2.48 10.89 -3.72
N ILE A 43 3.50 11.38 -3.05
CA ILE A 43 4.43 12.37 -3.60
C ILE A 43 5.77 11.69 -3.78
N LEU A 44 6.27 11.70 -5.01
CA LEU A 44 7.55 11.13 -5.35
C LEU A 44 8.55 12.25 -5.55
N GLU A 45 9.72 12.08 -4.97
CA GLU A 45 10.78 13.08 -5.02
C GLU A 45 12.08 12.43 -5.44
N GLY A 46 12.77 13.03 -6.40
CA GLY A 46 14.03 12.51 -6.89
C GLY A 46 14.29 12.94 -8.32
N THR A 47 15.23 12.25 -8.96
CA THR A 47 15.49 12.49 -10.38
C THR A 47 14.33 11.95 -11.21
N ASP A 48 14.27 12.43 -12.45
CA ASP A 48 13.21 11.97 -13.35
C ASP A 48 13.24 10.46 -13.52
N SER A 49 14.41 9.88 -13.73
CA SER A 49 14.49 8.43 -13.93
C SER A 49 14.16 7.67 -12.64
N ALA A 50 14.53 8.20 -11.47
CA ALA A 50 14.18 7.56 -10.20
C ALA A 50 12.67 7.57 -9.98
N ILE A 51 12.01 8.67 -10.32
CA ILE A 51 10.56 8.78 -10.17
C ILE A 51 9.86 7.79 -11.10
N ARG A 52 10.30 7.73 -12.37
CA ARG A 52 9.72 6.79 -13.32
C ARG A 52 9.89 5.35 -12.88
N ALA A 53 11.08 5.03 -12.36
CA ALA A 53 11.34 3.67 -11.85
C ALA A 53 10.44 3.34 -10.68
N ALA A 54 10.26 4.29 -9.74
CA ALA A 54 9.41 4.07 -8.59
C ALA A 54 7.96 3.84 -9.00
N VAL A 55 7.45 4.62 -9.94
CA VAL A 55 6.08 4.45 -10.43
C VAL A 55 5.94 3.08 -11.10
N GLN A 56 6.91 2.69 -11.92
CA GLN A 56 6.86 1.39 -12.58
C GLN A 56 6.89 0.25 -11.58
N ASP A 57 7.71 0.35 -10.54
CA ASP A 57 7.78 -0.68 -9.51
C ASP A 57 6.43 -0.84 -8.81
N ILE A 58 5.80 0.27 -8.47
CA ILE A 58 4.49 0.24 -7.84
C ILE A 58 3.45 -0.38 -8.78
N GLN A 59 3.45 0.05 -10.05
CA GLN A 59 2.52 -0.47 -11.04
C GLN A 59 2.71 -1.97 -11.23
N GLN A 60 3.94 -2.41 -11.36
CA GLN A 60 4.22 -3.82 -11.60
C GLN A 60 3.76 -4.69 -10.45
N LEU A 61 4.01 -4.26 -9.22
CA LEU A 61 3.59 -5.02 -8.05
C LEU A 61 2.07 -5.11 -7.99
N LEU A 62 1.39 -3.99 -8.18
CA LEU A 62 -0.06 -3.96 -8.08
C LEU A 62 -0.73 -4.75 -9.22
N ARG A 63 -0.20 -4.65 -10.43
CA ARG A 63 -0.74 -5.39 -11.56
C ARG A 63 -0.47 -6.88 -11.43
N ALA A 64 0.69 -7.25 -10.89
CA ALA A 64 1.00 -8.64 -10.64
C ALA A 64 0.06 -9.24 -9.60
N ALA A 65 -0.33 -8.47 -8.60
CA ALA A 65 -1.29 -8.93 -7.61
C ALA A 65 -2.63 -9.31 -8.26
N ALA A 66 -3.05 -8.57 -9.29
CA ALA A 66 -4.30 -8.85 -9.99
C ALA A 66 -4.20 -10.12 -10.82
N ASN A 67 -3.01 -10.45 -11.29
CA ASN A 67 -2.81 -11.57 -12.22
C ASN A 67 -2.21 -12.80 -11.54
N ARG A 68 -2.11 -12.80 -10.22
CA ARG A 68 -1.47 -13.90 -9.52
C ARG A 68 -2.24 -15.19 -9.69
N ASN A 69 -1.52 -16.30 -9.60
CA ASN A 69 -2.13 -17.62 -9.63
C ASN A 69 -2.89 -17.84 -8.33
N LYS A 70 -4.18 -18.03 -8.43
CA LYS A 70 -5.04 -18.15 -7.25
C LYS A 70 -4.88 -19.47 -6.51
N THR A 71 -4.19 -20.42 -7.10
CA THR A 71 -3.94 -21.68 -6.41
C THR A 71 -2.76 -21.59 -5.45
N LEU A 72 -1.98 -20.52 -5.52
CA LEU A 72 -0.84 -20.32 -4.65
C LEU A 72 -1.27 -19.56 -3.41
N THR A 73 -0.47 -19.72 -2.35
CA THR A 73 -0.67 -18.96 -1.12
C THR A 73 -0.53 -17.47 -1.44
N ALA A 74 -1.41 -16.69 -0.88
CA ALA A 74 -1.38 -15.25 -1.07
C ALA A 74 -0.06 -14.68 -0.56
N ARG A 75 0.53 -13.78 -1.33
CA ARG A 75 1.78 -13.13 -0.98
C ARG A 75 1.70 -11.63 -1.08
N TYR A 76 0.64 -11.12 -1.67
CA TYR A 76 0.50 -9.70 -1.94
C TYR A 76 -0.31 -9.07 -0.83
N PHE A 77 0.27 -8.09 -0.16
CA PHE A 77 -0.37 -7.45 0.98
C PHE A 77 -0.14 -5.95 0.97
N VAL A 78 -1.13 -5.21 1.49
CA VAL A 78 -0.93 -3.86 1.99
C VAL A 78 -0.60 -4.00 3.46
N GLU A 79 0.48 -3.36 3.90
CA GLU A 79 0.89 -3.41 5.30
C GLU A 79 0.84 -2.01 5.89
N PHE A 80 0.26 -1.90 7.06
CA PHE A 80 -0.01 -0.62 7.69
C PHE A 80 0.32 -0.69 9.17
N ARG A 81 1.07 0.31 9.63
CA ARG A 81 1.36 0.49 11.06
C ARG A 81 0.95 1.90 11.43
N PRO A 82 -0.19 2.05 12.14
CA PRO A 82 -0.71 3.40 12.43
C PRO A 82 0.15 4.18 13.41
N VAL A 83 0.82 3.49 14.33
CA VAL A 83 1.61 4.13 15.37
C VAL A 83 3.03 3.60 15.30
N ASP A 84 4.03 4.48 15.29
CA ASP A 84 5.43 4.05 15.30
C ASP A 84 5.66 3.18 16.53
N SER A 85 6.44 2.15 16.36
CA SER A 85 6.71 1.13 17.38
C SER A 85 5.49 0.28 17.74
N GLY A 86 4.38 0.43 17.03
CA GLY A 86 3.22 -0.44 17.21
C GLY A 86 3.26 -1.64 16.26
N ASP A 87 2.18 -2.39 16.26
CA ASP A 87 2.07 -3.58 15.42
C ASP A 87 1.79 -3.21 13.99
N ILE A 88 2.26 -4.07 13.08
CA ILE A 88 1.98 -3.95 11.66
C ILE A 88 0.79 -4.84 11.34
N PHE A 89 -0.20 -4.27 10.67
CA PHE A 89 -1.36 -5.00 10.19
C PHE A 89 -1.26 -5.14 8.69
N ARG A 90 -1.80 -6.23 8.16
CA ARG A 90 -1.77 -6.45 6.72
C ARG A 90 -3.12 -6.90 6.23
N ALA A 91 -3.40 -6.54 4.98
CA ALA A 91 -4.61 -6.95 4.29
C ALA A 91 -4.21 -7.47 2.92
N GLU A 92 -4.82 -8.55 2.50
CA GLU A 92 -4.51 -9.15 1.21
C GLU A 92 -4.82 -8.18 0.09
N LEU A 93 -3.90 -8.09 -0.87
CA LEU A 93 -3.96 -7.16 -1.99
C LEU A 93 -4.42 -7.92 -3.22
N PHE A 94 -5.44 -7.39 -3.90
CA PHE A 94 -6.02 -8.05 -5.06
C PHE A 94 -5.67 -7.38 -6.38
N GLY A 95 -5.02 -6.24 -6.34
CA GLY A 95 -4.61 -5.53 -7.55
C GLY A 95 -4.69 -4.05 -7.36
N GLY A 96 -4.28 -3.33 -8.38
CA GLY A 96 -4.32 -1.88 -8.37
C GLY A 96 -3.47 -1.28 -9.47
N ASP A 97 -3.23 0.00 -9.36
CA ASP A 97 -2.44 0.73 -10.34
C ASP A 97 -1.89 2.01 -9.72
N ALA A 98 -1.05 2.69 -10.46
CA ALA A 98 -0.53 3.98 -10.06
C ALA A 98 -0.52 4.89 -11.28
N ASN A 99 -1.03 6.10 -11.11
CA ASN A 99 -1.16 7.05 -12.21
C ASN A 99 -0.70 8.42 -11.77
N TYR A 100 -0.03 9.12 -12.67
CA TYR A 100 0.36 10.49 -12.41
C TYR A 100 -0.88 11.35 -12.24
N SER A 101 -0.92 12.10 -11.14
CA SER A 101 -1.94 13.13 -10.94
C SER A 101 -1.52 14.44 -11.56
N GLN A 102 -0.27 14.51 -12.00
CA GLN A 102 0.33 15.71 -12.55
C GLN A 102 1.22 15.28 -13.70
N ALA A 103 1.09 15.95 -14.84
CA ALA A 103 1.82 15.57 -16.03
C ALA A 103 3.33 15.69 -15.81
N PRO A 104 4.09 14.63 -16.06
CA PRO A 104 5.55 14.70 -15.90
C PRO A 104 6.22 15.73 -16.80
N ALA A 105 5.62 15.98 -17.96
CA ALA A 105 6.19 16.92 -18.93
C ALA A 105 6.23 18.36 -18.44
N GLU A 106 5.50 18.65 -17.37
CA GLU A 106 5.47 20.00 -16.81
C GLU A 106 6.68 20.31 -15.93
N ARG A 107 7.50 19.32 -15.68
CA ARG A 107 8.67 19.52 -14.84
C ARG A 107 9.77 20.23 -15.63
N SER A 108 10.58 20.96 -14.87
CA SER A 108 11.69 21.69 -15.47
C SER A 108 12.72 20.72 -16.07
N LEU A 109 13.19 21.04 -17.27
CA LEU A 109 14.22 20.26 -17.92
C LEU A 109 15.60 20.50 -17.29
N TYR A 110 15.74 21.53 -16.50
CA TYR A 110 17.02 21.91 -15.91
C TYR A 110 17.22 21.34 -14.52
N ASN A 111 16.15 20.85 -13.90
CA ASN A 111 16.25 20.32 -12.56
C ASN A 111 16.66 18.86 -12.63
N THR A 112 17.65 18.51 -11.83
CA THR A 112 18.04 17.13 -11.67
C THR A 112 17.11 16.38 -10.74
N THR A 113 16.38 17.10 -9.89
CA THR A 113 15.38 16.50 -9.00
C THR A 113 14.04 17.17 -9.21
N SER A 114 13.00 16.43 -8.94
CA SER A 114 11.64 16.91 -9.13
C SER A 114 10.74 16.33 -8.06
N THR A 115 9.56 16.90 -7.95
CA THR A 115 8.49 16.40 -7.08
C THR A 115 7.27 16.17 -7.94
N VAL A 116 6.72 14.97 -7.88
CA VAL A 116 5.59 14.57 -8.72
C VAL A 116 4.53 13.92 -7.86
N ARG A 117 3.28 14.20 -8.16
CA ARG A 117 2.14 13.61 -7.46
C ARG A 117 1.62 12.43 -8.27
N VAL A 118 1.34 11.35 -7.57
CA VAL A 118 0.84 10.10 -8.14
C VAL A 118 -0.30 9.62 -7.29
N THR A 119 -1.34 9.09 -7.91
CA THR A 119 -2.43 8.44 -7.19
C THR A 119 -2.23 6.95 -7.30
N VAL A 120 -2.09 6.29 -6.17
CA VAL A 120 -1.98 4.83 -6.08
C VAL A 120 -3.34 4.29 -5.67
N THR A 121 -3.86 3.37 -6.45
CA THR A 121 -5.16 2.76 -6.16
C THR A 121 -4.97 1.27 -6.00
N TRP A 122 -5.77 0.67 -5.11
CA TRP A 122 -5.76 -0.77 -4.97
C TRP A 122 -7.10 -1.27 -4.46
N GLU A 123 -7.28 -2.59 -4.61
CA GLU A 123 -8.34 -3.33 -3.95
C GLU A 123 -7.71 -4.29 -2.97
N ARG A 124 -8.25 -4.32 -1.77
CA ARG A 124 -7.75 -5.19 -0.72
C ARG A 124 -8.87 -5.90 0.01
N ALA A 125 -8.51 -6.92 0.77
CA ALA A 125 -9.46 -7.58 1.64
C ALA A 125 -9.91 -6.60 2.73
N PRO A 126 -11.15 -6.71 3.17
CA PRO A 126 -11.68 -5.79 4.19
C PRO A 126 -11.10 -6.02 5.58
N ARG A 127 -10.52 -7.20 5.80
CA ARG A 127 -10.00 -7.55 7.12
C ARG A 127 -8.50 -7.28 7.21
N TRP A 128 -8.10 -6.65 8.29
CA TRP A 128 -6.70 -6.49 8.64
C TRP A 128 -6.30 -7.61 9.58
N GLU A 129 -5.13 -8.20 9.32
CA GLU A 129 -4.55 -9.25 10.17
C GLU A 129 -3.38 -8.67 10.93
N GLY A 130 -3.41 -8.84 12.24
CA GLY A 130 -2.30 -8.45 13.08
C GLY A 130 -1.27 -9.56 13.20
N PRO A 131 -0.14 -9.29 13.85
CA PRO A 131 0.90 -10.30 13.98
C PRO A 131 0.48 -11.47 14.85
N GLU A 132 -0.48 -11.28 15.75
CA GLU A 132 -0.96 -12.33 16.62
C GLU A 132 -2.14 -13.02 16.05
N GLU A 133 -2.50 -12.66 15.13
CA GLU A 133 -3.62 -13.15 14.53
C GLU A 133 -4.81 -13.05 15.24
N GLU A 134 -4.74 -12.84 15.82
CA GLU A 134 -5.63 -12.84 16.36
C GLU A 134 -6.34 -12.14 16.91
N LEU A 135 -6.47 -11.61 16.74
CA LEU A 135 -7.17 -10.91 17.37
C LEU A 135 -8.52 -10.88 17.18
N TYR A 136 -8.58 -11.25 17.26
CA TYR A 136 -9.59 -11.27 17.09
C TYR A 136 -10.19 -10.60 17.63
N LEU A 137 -9.96 -10.37 17.85
CA LEU A 137 -10.52 -9.85 18.12
C LEU A 137 -11.16 -9.77 18.47
N SER A 138 -10.91 -10.13 18.90
CA SER A 138 -11.44 -10.28 19.16
C SER A 138 -11.76 -10.57 19.57
N SER A 139 -11.68 -10.96 20.05
CA SER A 139 -12.02 -11.44 20.49
C SER A 139 -12.10 -11.98 20.85
N SER A 140 -12.03 -12.35 21.44
CA SER A 140 -12.17 -12.94 21.84
C SER A 140 -11.90 -13.30 22.15
N SER A 141 -11.64 -13.64 22.74
CA SER A 141 -11.58 -13.96 23.17
C SER A 141 -11.25 -14.23 23.38
N GLN A 142 -11.00 -14.62 23.98
CA GLN A 142 -11.01 -14.75 24.36
C GLN A 142 -10.80 -15.02 24.49
N SER A 143 -10.68 -15.37 24.81
CA SER A 143 -10.87 -15.50 25.03
C SER A 143 -10.63 -15.69 24.99
N GLU A 144 -10.41 -16.05 25.28
CA GLU A 144 -10.54 -15.94 25.34
C GLU A 144 -10.05 -15.83 25.19
N ARG A 145 -9.67 -16.21 25.75
CA ARG A 145 -9.52 -15.93 25.78
C ARG A 145 -9.31 -15.83 25.81
N THR A 146 -9.16 -16.25 26.15
CA THR A 146 -9.35 -15.94 26.15
C THR A 146 -9.40 -15.62 26.09
N GLY A 147 -9.29 -16.11 26.55
CA GLY A 147 -9.61 -15.58 26.44
C GLY A 147 -9.75 -15.36 26.35
#